data_e5f2a7329e089b9f88ed51ed9c62de43
#
_entry.id   e5f2a7329e089b9f88ed51ed9c62de43
#
_cell.length_a   1.000
_cell.length_b   1.000
_cell.length_c   1.000
_cell.angle_alpha   90.00
_cell.angle_beta   90.00
_cell.angle_gamma   90.00
#
_symmetry.space_group_name_H-M   'P 1'
#
loop_
_entity.id
_entity.type
_entity.pdbx_description
1 polymer ?
#
loop_
_entity_poly.entity_id
_entity_poly.type
_entity_poly.pdbx_seq_one_letter_code
_entity_poly.pdbx_strand_id
1 'polypeptide(L)'
;MIQVQTLLKVADNSGGKIVRCLKILKKGQQTRYGKIGDVIVVSIQQISSKNKLTSKVKKGDVLYAVIIKTCAPIKRRFGLSFWFSHNAVVLLNKQLKPLATRVLGVVPRELRNNKFAKIISLSSGTL
;
A
#
# COMPACT_ATOMS: atom_id res chain seq x y z
N MET A 1 9.27 7.12 4.41
CA MET A 1 8.08 7.64 5.13
C MET A 1 7.16 8.31 4.15
N ILE A 2 5.86 8.20 4.36
CA ILE A 2 4.83 8.68 3.44
C ILE A 2 4.09 9.83 4.10
N GLN A 3 3.93 10.92 3.37
CA GLN A 3 3.18 12.11 3.79
C GLN A 3 1.92 12.28 2.95
N VAL A 4 1.05 13.21 3.36
CA VAL A 4 -0.06 13.69 2.52
C VAL A 4 0.51 14.27 1.22
N GLN A 5 -0.15 14.03 0.10
CA GLN A 5 0.24 14.40 -1.28
C GLN A 5 1.38 13.58 -1.90
N THR A 6 1.93 12.59 -1.20
CA THR A 6 2.93 11.67 -1.78
C THR A 6 2.31 10.79 -2.86
N LEU A 7 3.00 10.66 -3.99
CA LEU A 7 2.64 9.72 -5.06
C LEU A 7 3.21 8.34 -4.76
N LEU A 8 2.37 7.32 -4.88
CA LEU A 8 2.68 5.95 -4.53
C LEU A 8 2.36 5.02 -5.69
N LYS A 9 3.16 3.98 -5.87
CA LYS A 9 2.86 2.92 -6.83
C LYS A 9 1.85 1.94 -6.24
N VAL A 10 0.96 1.45 -7.07
CA VAL A 10 0.04 0.37 -6.70
C VAL A 10 0.71 -0.97 -7.03
N ALA A 11 0.83 -1.84 -6.04
CA ALA A 11 1.51 -3.13 -6.15
C ALA A 11 0.55 -4.31 -6.30
N ASP A 12 -0.67 -4.06 -6.76
CA ASP A 12 -1.66 -5.10 -6.97
C ASP A 12 -2.17 -5.11 -8.41
N ASN A 13 -3.02 -6.09 -8.73
CA ASN A 13 -3.64 -6.24 -10.05
C ASN A 13 -5.03 -5.61 -10.16
N SER A 14 -5.34 -4.62 -9.32
CA SER A 14 -6.63 -3.89 -9.36
C SER A 14 -6.81 -3.02 -10.60
N GLY A 15 -5.72 -2.69 -11.29
CA GLY A 15 -5.68 -1.81 -12.45
C GLY A 15 -5.16 -0.40 -12.16
N GLY A 16 -5.02 -0.01 -10.89
CA GLY A 16 -4.36 1.24 -10.51
C GLY A 16 -2.86 1.19 -10.79
N LYS A 17 -2.27 2.32 -11.20
CA LYS A 17 -0.82 2.44 -11.42
C LYS A 17 -0.18 3.37 -10.41
N ILE A 18 -0.70 4.59 -10.30
CA ILE A 18 -0.21 5.60 -9.37
C ILE A 18 -1.38 6.19 -8.61
N VAL A 19 -1.20 6.32 -7.30
CA VAL A 19 -2.16 6.95 -6.40
C VAL A 19 -1.50 8.06 -5.60
N ARG A 20 -2.29 9.00 -5.12
CA ARG A 20 -1.85 10.10 -4.25
C ARG A 20 -2.43 9.91 -2.87
N CYS A 21 -1.59 10.00 -1.85
CA CYS A 21 -2.02 9.98 -0.46
C CYS A 21 -2.79 11.26 -0.11
N LEU A 22 -4.02 11.13 0.36
CA LEU A 22 -4.86 12.25 0.80
C LEU A 22 -4.82 12.40 2.32
N LYS A 23 -4.87 11.29 3.06
CA LYS A 23 -4.92 11.30 4.52
C LYS A 23 -4.32 10.01 5.08
N ILE A 24 -3.64 10.13 6.20
CA ILE A 24 -3.11 8.98 6.95
C ILE A 24 -4.07 8.69 8.11
N LEU A 25 -4.59 7.46 8.17
CA LEU A 25 -5.52 7.04 9.21
C LEU A 25 -4.74 6.36 10.34
N LYS A 26 -4.54 7.07 11.45
CA LYS A 26 -3.98 6.51 12.68
C LYS A 26 -4.90 6.79 13.86
N LYS A 27 -5.17 5.78 14.66
CA LYS A 27 -5.90 5.95 15.92
C LYS A 27 -5.04 6.70 16.93
N GLY A 28 -5.53 7.83 17.42
CA GLY A 28 -5.04 8.50 18.62
C GLY A 28 -3.84 9.44 18.49
N GLN A 29 -3.20 9.54 17.33
CA GLN A 29 -2.12 10.50 17.12
C GLN A 29 -2.16 11.12 15.72
N GLN A 30 -2.05 12.43 15.66
CA GLN A 30 -1.77 13.13 14.41
C GLN A 30 -0.31 12.88 14.02
N THR A 31 -0.06 11.76 13.35
CA THR A 31 1.26 11.48 12.81
C THR A 31 1.39 12.07 11.41
N ARG A 32 2.44 12.84 11.20
CA ARG A 32 2.75 13.43 9.88
C ARG A 32 3.17 12.41 8.84
N TYR A 33 3.59 11.21 9.27
CA TYR A 33 4.21 10.22 8.41
C TYR A 33 3.56 8.85 8.53
N GLY A 34 3.26 8.25 7.37
CA GLY A 34 2.83 6.86 7.26
C GLY A 34 4.01 5.89 7.23
N LYS A 35 3.86 4.77 7.93
CA LYS A 35 4.80 3.65 7.94
C LYS A 35 4.18 2.41 7.30
N ILE A 36 4.96 1.36 7.11
CA ILE A 36 4.46 0.06 6.64
C ILE A 36 3.38 -0.46 7.59
N GLY A 37 2.27 -0.90 7.01
CA GLY A 37 1.10 -1.38 7.73
C GLY A 37 0.08 -0.30 8.11
N ASP A 38 0.38 0.97 7.87
CA ASP A 38 -0.59 2.04 8.08
C ASP A 38 -1.64 2.08 6.96
N VAL A 39 -2.88 2.35 7.33
CA VAL A 39 -3.97 2.58 6.40
C VAL A 39 -4.03 4.06 6.04
N ILE A 40 -4.14 4.33 4.76
CA ILE A 40 -4.25 5.69 4.21
C ILE A 40 -5.44 5.80 3.28
N VAL A 41 -5.91 7.01 3.07
CA VAL A 41 -6.88 7.34 2.02
C VAL A 41 -6.12 7.84 0.82
N VAL A 42 -6.41 7.29 -0.34
CA VAL A 42 -5.72 7.61 -1.60
C VAL A 42 -6.70 7.96 -2.70
N SER A 43 -6.27 8.78 -3.65
CA SER A 43 -6.98 9.02 -4.91
C SER A 43 -6.18 8.44 -6.08
N ILE A 44 -6.87 7.82 -7.01
CA ILE A 44 -6.25 7.20 -8.18
C ILE A 44 -5.91 8.29 -9.21
N GLN A 45 -4.63 8.42 -9.51
CA GLN A 45 -4.12 9.39 -10.48
C GLN A 45 -3.94 8.80 -11.87
N GLN A 46 -3.46 7.57 -11.94
CA GLN A 46 -3.21 6.87 -13.19
C GLN A 46 -3.67 5.42 -13.12
N ILE A 47 -4.22 4.94 -14.21
CA ILE A 47 -4.62 3.54 -14.42
C ILE A 47 -3.67 2.92 -15.43
N SER A 48 -3.38 1.63 -15.26
CA SER A 48 -2.58 0.87 -16.21
C SER A 48 -3.29 0.76 -17.57
N SER A 49 -2.60 1.11 -18.63
CA SER A 49 -3.13 1.05 -20.00
C SER A 49 -3.55 -0.37 -20.44
N LYS A 50 -2.85 -1.37 -19.92
CA LYS A 50 -3.11 -2.80 -20.23
C LYS A 50 -4.45 -3.31 -19.66
N ASN A 51 -4.98 -2.66 -18.64
CA ASN A 51 -6.14 -3.14 -17.87
C ASN A 51 -7.32 -2.16 -17.85
N LYS A 52 -7.37 -1.21 -18.77
CA LYS A 52 -8.45 -0.20 -18.79
C LYS A 52 -9.86 -0.80 -18.83
N LEU A 53 -10.04 -1.91 -19.54
CA LEU A 53 -11.34 -2.57 -19.68
C LEU A 53 -11.70 -3.48 -18.49
N THR A 54 -10.70 -4.02 -17.80
CA THR A 54 -10.86 -4.96 -16.69
C THR A 54 -10.53 -4.37 -15.32
N SER A 55 -10.16 -3.09 -15.28
CA SER A 55 -9.82 -2.43 -14.02
C SER A 55 -11.02 -2.33 -13.09
N LYS A 56 -10.80 -2.71 -11.83
CA LYS A 56 -11.79 -2.56 -10.75
C LYS A 56 -11.91 -1.13 -10.24
N VAL A 57 -11.08 -0.23 -10.74
CA VAL A 57 -10.95 1.15 -10.26
C VAL A 57 -10.91 2.12 -11.43
N LYS A 58 -11.35 3.35 -11.19
CA LYS A 58 -11.36 4.44 -12.16
C LYS A 58 -10.44 5.56 -11.72
N LYS A 59 -9.97 6.36 -12.67
CA LYS A 59 -9.21 7.58 -12.36
C LYS A 59 -10.08 8.54 -11.54
N GLY A 60 -9.53 9.07 -10.46
CA GLY A 60 -10.22 9.96 -9.56
C GLY A 60 -10.95 9.28 -8.40
N ASP A 61 -11.09 7.95 -8.40
CA ASP A 61 -11.68 7.23 -7.28
C ASP A 61 -10.88 7.44 -5.99
N VAL A 62 -11.60 7.61 -4.88
CA VAL A 62 -11.04 7.72 -3.53
C VAL A 62 -11.28 6.41 -2.80
N LEU A 63 -10.20 5.76 -2.39
CA LEU A 63 -10.20 4.43 -1.77
C LEU A 63 -9.28 4.40 -0.55
N TYR A 64 -9.44 3.35 0.26
CA TYR A 64 -8.45 3.01 1.28
C TYR A 64 -7.29 2.24 0.66
N ALA A 65 -6.12 2.40 1.25
CA ALA A 65 -4.94 1.62 0.88
C ALA A 65 -4.08 1.36 2.12
N VAL A 66 -3.32 0.28 2.08
CA VAL A 66 -2.31 -0.03 3.09
C VAL A 66 -0.92 0.14 2.49
N ILE A 67 -0.03 0.75 3.23
CA ILE A 67 1.38 0.92 2.85
C ILE A 67 2.10 -0.41 3.02
N ILE A 68 2.67 -0.95 1.94
CA ILE A 68 3.40 -2.21 1.98
C ILE A 68 4.90 -2.05 1.75
N LYS A 69 5.33 -1.01 1.07
CA LYS A 69 6.75 -0.74 0.79
C LYS A 69 7.06 0.73 1.00
N THR A 70 8.19 1.01 1.61
CA THR A 70 8.71 2.38 1.78
C THR A 70 10.19 2.43 1.45
N CYS A 71 10.64 3.57 0.94
CA CYS A 71 12.07 3.87 0.75
C CYS A 71 12.79 4.17 2.08
N ALA A 72 12.04 4.42 3.15
CA ALA A 72 12.63 4.65 4.47
C ALA A 72 13.14 3.33 5.07
N PRO A 73 14.32 3.34 5.70
CA PRO A 73 14.87 2.13 6.31
C PRO A 73 14.01 1.65 7.48
N ILE A 74 13.77 0.35 7.51
CA ILE A 74 13.07 -0.33 8.58
C ILE A 74 14.11 -1.08 9.39
N LYS A 75 14.21 -0.75 10.68
CA LYS A 75 15.12 -1.41 11.62
C LYS A 75 14.40 -2.56 12.32
N ARG A 76 15.01 -3.73 12.35
CA ARG A 76 14.57 -4.90 13.12
C ARG A 76 15.40 -5.09 14.39
N ARG A 77 14.87 -5.84 15.35
CA ARG A 77 15.48 -6.05 16.68
C ARG A 77 16.90 -6.59 16.63
N PHE A 78 17.26 -7.37 15.61
CA PHE A 78 18.59 -7.99 15.47
C PHE A 78 19.61 -7.12 14.72
N GLY A 79 19.42 -5.82 14.66
CA GLY A 79 20.32 -4.91 13.97
C GLY A 79 20.22 -4.91 12.45
N LEU A 80 19.37 -5.75 11.86
CA LEU A 80 19.10 -5.76 10.42
C LEU A 80 18.23 -4.55 10.06
N SER A 81 18.63 -3.84 9.01
CA SER A 81 17.82 -2.80 8.39
C SER A 81 17.64 -3.10 6.91
N PHE A 82 16.45 -2.83 6.40
CA PHE A 82 16.13 -2.99 4.98
C PHE A 82 15.23 -1.86 4.51
N TRP A 83 15.23 -1.62 3.22
CA TRP A 83 14.36 -0.64 2.56
C TRP A 83 14.01 -1.12 1.16
N PHE A 84 13.00 -0.53 0.59
CA PHE A 84 12.58 -0.81 -0.78
C PHE A 84 13.00 0.33 -1.72
N SER A 85 13.11 0.04 -3.00
CA SER A 85 13.47 1.02 -4.03
C SER A 85 12.38 2.06 -4.30
N HIS A 86 11.13 1.78 -3.90
CA HIS A 86 10.00 2.68 -4.12
C HIS A 86 8.92 2.48 -3.06
N ASN A 87 8.08 3.50 -2.91
CA ASN A 87 6.90 3.43 -2.06
C ASN A 87 5.78 2.73 -2.81
N ALA A 88 5.13 1.76 -2.17
CA ALA A 88 4.02 1.02 -2.78
C ALA A 88 2.91 0.75 -1.78
N VAL A 89 1.69 0.65 -2.32
CA VAL A 89 0.47 0.39 -1.56
C VAL A 89 -0.35 -0.71 -2.21
N VAL A 90 -1.22 -1.33 -1.42
CA VAL A 90 -2.28 -2.23 -1.88
C VAL A 90 -3.61 -1.56 -1.62
N LEU A 91 -4.50 -1.56 -2.61
CA LEU A 91 -5.82 -0.96 -2.51
C LEU A 91 -6.76 -1.83 -1.68
N LEU A 92 -7.54 -1.18 -0.83
CA LEU A 92 -8.51 -1.82 0.05
C LEU A 92 -9.92 -1.30 -0.26
N ASN A 93 -10.91 -2.14 0.02
CA ASN A 93 -12.31 -1.72 0.01
C ASN A 93 -12.69 -1.01 1.32
N LYS A 94 -13.96 -0.59 1.45
CA LYS A 94 -14.49 0.04 2.67
C LYS A 94 -14.41 -0.85 3.92
N GLN A 95 -14.33 -2.17 3.74
CA GLN A 95 -14.20 -3.15 4.83
C GLN A 95 -12.73 -3.46 5.17
N LEU A 96 -11.77 -2.71 4.61
CA LEU A 96 -10.33 -2.90 4.77
C LEU A 96 -9.83 -4.27 4.27
N LYS A 97 -10.53 -4.88 3.32
CA LYS A 97 -10.11 -6.09 2.62
C LYS A 97 -9.42 -5.74 1.30
N PRO A 98 -8.41 -6.51 0.87
CA PRO A 98 -7.78 -6.29 -0.44
C PRO A 98 -8.79 -6.32 -1.58
N LEU A 99 -8.71 -5.33 -2.46
CA LEU A 99 -9.57 -5.22 -3.63
C LEU A 99 -9.16 -6.20 -4.73
N ALA A 100 -7.87 -6.43 -4.85
CA ALA A 100 -7.26 -7.27 -5.86
C ALA A 100 -7.06 -8.72 -5.40
N THR A 101 -6.82 -9.60 -6.35
CA THR A 101 -6.57 -11.03 -6.11
C THR A 101 -5.08 -11.37 -5.96
N ARG A 102 -4.17 -10.50 -6.40
CA ARG A 102 -2.73 -10.68 -6.35
C ARG A 102 -2.02 -9.42 -5.86
N VAL A 103 -0.95 -9.63 -5.11
CA VAL A 103 -0.01 -8.58 -4.74
C VAL A 103 1.33 -8.88 -5.41
N LEU A 104 1.86 -7.91 -6.14
CA LEU A 104 3.08 -8.06 -6.93
C LEU A 104 4.33 -7.87 -6.06
N GLY A 105 5.22 -8.85 -6.15
CA GLY A 105 6.50 -8.81 -5.45
C GLY A 105 6.43 -9.22 -3.98
N VAL A 106 7.54 -9.00 -3.30
CA VAL A 106 7.74 -9.38 -1.90
C VAL A 106 7.18 -8.30 -0.98
N VAL A 107 6.58 -8.71 0.12
CA VAL A 107 6.06 -7.81 1.17
C VAL A 107 6.76 -8.06 2.50
N PRO A 108 6.89 -7.06 3.38
CA PRO A 108 7.49 -7.25 4.69
C PRO A 108 6.55 -8.02 5.63
N ARG A 109 7.13 -8.86 6.49
CA ARG A 109 6.37 -9.66 7.48
C ARG A 109 5.65 -8.81 8.53
N GLU A 110 6.03 -7.57 8.72
CA GLU A 110 5.43 -6.62 9.67
C GLU A 110 3.94 -6.40 9.41
N LEU A 111 3.47 -6.62 8.19
CA LEU A 111 2.05 -6.56 7.84
C LEU A 111 1.19 -7.57 8.60
N ARG A 112 1.75 -8.69 9.04
CA ARG A 112 1.04 -9.70 9.84
C ARG A 112 0.56 -9.13 11.18
N ASN A 113 1.38 -8.32 11.82
CA ASN A 113 1.05 -7.71 13.11
C ASN A 113 -0.08 -6.67 13.00
N ASN A 114 -0.27 -6.08 11.84
CA ASN A 114 -1.26 -5.05 11.56
C ASN A 114 -2.56 -5.59 10.95
N LYS A 115 -2.87 -6.88 11.14
CA LYS A 115 -4.09 -7.56 10.66
C LYS A 115 -4.20 -7.71 9.13
N PHE A 116 -3.10 -7.53 8.41
CA PHE A 116 -3.06 -7.68 6.95
C PHE A 116 -2.43 -9.01 6.49
N ALA A 117 -2.64 -10.09 7.26
CA ALA A 117 -2.14 -11.42 6.92
C ALA A 117 -2.63 -11.90 5.54
N LYS A 118 -3.82 -11.49 5.11
CA LYS A 118 -4.35 -11.82 3.79
C LYS A 118 -3.51 -11.23 2.66
N ILE A 119 -2.96 -10.03 2.82
CA ILE A 119 -2.05 -9.43 1.82
C ILE A 119 -0.77 -10.25 1.68
N ILE A 120 -0.25 -10.76 2.79
CA ILE A 120 0.91 -11.66 2.78
C ILE A 120 0.61 -12.93 2.00
N SER A 121 -0.55 -13.55 2.21
CA SER A 121 -0.95 -14.76 1.48
C SER A 121 -1.15 -14.53 -0.02
N LEU A 122 -1.51 -13.32 -0.43
CA LEU A 122 -1.69 -12.94 -1.85
C LEU A 122 -0.38 -12.52 -2.52
N SER A 123 0.69 -12.29 -1.76
CA SER A 123 1.99 -11.90 -2.29
C SER A 123 2.81 -13.11 -2.73
N SER A 124 3.87 -12.87 -3.50
CA SER A 124 4.80 -13.92 -3.95
C SER A 124 5.73 -14.40 -2.85
N GLY A 125 5.87 -13.65 -1.77
CA GLY A 125 6.74 -14.00 -0.65
C GLY A 125 6.82 -12.89 0.40
N THR A 126 7.47 -13.19 1.52
CA THR A 126 7.68 -12.27 2.63
C THR A 126 9.17 -12.05 2.90
N LEU A 127 9.49 -10.85 3.27
CA LEU A 127 10.86 -10.47 3.59
C LEU A 127 11.11 -10.44 5.11
#